data_f61b116cdd0c594601f92b472fe5d272
#
_entry.id   f61b116cdd0c594601f92b472fe5d272
#
_cell.length_a   1.000
_cell.length_b   1.000
_cell.length_c   1.000
_cell.angle_alpha   90.00
_cell.angle_beta   90.00
_cell.angle_gamma   90.00
#
_symmetry.space_group_name_H-M   'P 1'
#
loop_
_entity.id
_entity.type
_entity.pdbx_description
1 polymer ?
#
loop_
_entity_poly.entity_id
_entity_poly.type
_entity_poly.pdbx_seq_one_letter_code
_entity_poly.pdbx_strand_id
1 'polypeptide(L)'
;MFNDKYGLTQAVLAKRKTQTRRIIPSADPYNRRYEGTLKVRNKLGQIGLLALFNDVRIFPAYYIGEEVAISQSYRDILEKSPKANELKELPGYRNKMFVRADLMPHHIRITDIRVERLQDISDKDCLAEGIYRLKNIATNGWKYSYRSIWRDLDIRDLFTTPKSAYAALIDKVCGKGTWDANTYVFVYEFELND
;
A
#
# COMPACT_ATOMS: atom_id res chain seq x y z
N MET A 1 2.96 -1.00 -6.67
CA MET A 1 3.68 -2.24 -6.31
C MET A 1 3.68 -2.39 -4.80
N PHE A 2 3.28 -3.56 -4.26
CA PHE A 2 3.28 -3.86 -2.83
C PHE A 2 4.58 -4.53 -2.40
N ASN A 3 4.98 -4.39 -1.15
CA ASN A 3 6.26 -4.91 -0.65
C ASN A 3 6.11 -6.37 -0.19
N ASP A 4 6.78 -7.31 -0.88
CA ASP A 4 6.68 -8.75 -0.60
C ASP A 4 7.45 -9.17 0.65
N LYS A 5 8.51 -8.43 1.03
CA LYS A 5 9.28 -8.70 2.25
C LYS A 5 8.40 -8.69 3.51
N TYR A 6 7.33 -7.89 3.49
CA TYR A 6 6.36 -7.79 4.59
C TYR A 6 5.01 -8.45 4.25
N GLY A 7 4.95 -9.23 3.17
CA GLY A 7 3.76 -9.98 2.78
C GLY A 7 2.58 -9.11 2.33
N LEU A 8 2.84 -7.86 1.90
CA LEU A 8 1.77 -6.94 1.54
C LEU A 8 1.05 -7.34 0.26
N THR A 9 1.73 -7.94 -0.73
CA THR A 9 1.07 -8.52 -1.91
C THR A 9 0.11 -9.62 -1.50
N GLN A 10 0.54 -10.55 -0.64
CA GLN A 10 -0.32 -11.63 -0.14
C GLN A 10 -1.49 -11.10 0.69
N ALA A 11 -1.29 -10.00 1.42
CA ALA A 11 -2.36 -9.35 2.17
C ALA A 11 -3.46 -8.78 1.25
N VAL A 12 -3.09 -8.25 0.06
CA VAL A 12 -4.05 -7.80 -0.96
C VAL A 12 -4.80 -8.99 -1.55
N LEU A 13 -4.08 -10.02 -1.99
CA LEU A 13 -4.68 -11.22 -2.58
C LEU A 13 -5.62 -11.95 -1.61
N ALA A 14 -5.34 -11.89 -0.31
CA ALA A 14 -6.21 -12.40 0.75
C ALA A 14 -7.32 -11.42 1.17
N LYS A 15 -7.52 -10.31 0.46
CA LYS A 15 -8.51 -9.25 0.74
C LYS A 15 -8.39 -8.64 2.15
N ARG A 16 -7.25 -8.81 2.82
CA ARG A 16 -6.97 -8.25 4.15
C ARG A 16 -6.44 -6.83 4.06
N LYS A 17 -5.64 -6.53 3.03
CA LYS A 17 -5.17 -5.17 2.74
C LYS A 17 -6.05 -4.57 1.65
N THR A 18 -6.78 -3.52 2.02
CA THR A 18 -7.74 -2.80 1.16
C THR A 18 -7.45 -1.31 1.05
N GLN A 19 -6.37 -0.84 1.67
CA GLN A 19 -5.90 0.53 1.59
C GLN A 19 -4.39 0.59 1.35
N THR A 20 -3.92 1.68 0.77
CA THR A 20 -2.48 2.00 0.70
C THR A 20 -2.25 3.49 0.78
N ARG A 21 -1.27 3.88 1.60
CA ARG A 21 -0.81 5.26 1.72
C ARG A 21 0.42 5.47 0.85
N ARG A 22 0.41 6.58 0.11
CA ARG A 22 1.54 7.03 -0.71
C ARG A 22 1.94 8.42 -0.27
N ILE A 23 3.19 8.56 0.13
CA ILE A 23 3.78 9.84 0.53
C ILE A 23 3.63 10.83 -0.62
N ILE A 24 3.12 12.01 -0.31
CA ILE A 24 3.06 13.11 -1.27
C ILE A 24 4.46 13.72 -1.34
N PRO A 25 5.14 13.64 -2.49
CA PRO A 25 6.46 14.22 -2.63
C PRO A 25 6.38 15.73 -2.38
N SER A 26 7.14 16.20 -1.42
CA SER A 26 7.30 17.63 -1.16
C SER A 26 8.77 17.97 -1.33
N ALA A 27 9.07 18.99 -2.12
CA ALA A 27 10.43 19.48 -2.24
C ALA A 27 10.92 20.12 -0.93
N ASP A 28 9.98 20.54 -0.07
CA ASP A 28 10.27 21.06 1.27
C ASP A 28 9.12 20.66 2.22
N PRO A 29 9.26 19.56 2.98
CA PRO A 29 8.24 19.11 3.91
C PRO A 29 7.95 20.10 5.05
N TYR A 30 8.85 21.05 5.31
CA TYR A 30 8.74 21.98 6.43
C TYR A 30 8.07 23.30 6.07
N ASN A 31 8.08 23.71 4.79
CA ASN A 31 7.61 25.04 4.37
C ASN A 31 6.31 25.03 3.55
N ARG A 32 5.72 23.88 3.23
CA ARG A 32 4.49 23.83 2.44
C ARG A 32 3.27 23.63 3.33
N ARG A 33 2.44 24.67 3.38
CA ARG A 33 1.14 24.61 4.04
C ARG A 33 0.16 23.88 3.13
N TYR A 34 -0.45 22.81 3.65
CA TYR A 34 -1.58 22.16 2.99
C TYR A 34 -2.82 23.07 3.03
N GLU A 35 -3.43 23.28 1.89
CA GLU A 35 -4.57 24.18 1.70
C GLU A 35 -5.88 23.43 1.41
N GLY A 36 -5.79 22.16 1.07
CA GLY A 36 -6.95 21.33 0.79
C GLY A 36 -6.79 20.43 -0.42
N THR A 37 -7.93 19.93 -0.92
CA THR A 37 -8.00 19.11 -2.13
C THR A 37 -9.00 19.68 -3.12
N LEU A 38 -8.74 19.43 -4.42
CA LEU A 38 -9.70 19.65 -5.50
C LEU A 38 -9.99 18.33 -6.21
N LYS A 39 -11.26 18.12 -6.56
CA LYS A 39 -11.65 17.03 -7.45
C LYS A 39 -11.20 17.36 -8.87
N VAL A 40 -10.48 16.43 -9.48
CA VAL A 40 -10.02 16.52 -10.87
C VAL A 40 -10.53 15.32 -11.66
N ARG A 41 -10.63 15.49 -12.99
CA ARG A 41 -10.97 14.38 -13.89
C ARG A 41 -9.81 14.13 -14.84
N ASN A 42 -9.51 12.86 -15.07
CA ASN A 42 -8.58 12.46 -16.13
C ASN A 42 -9.31 12.46 -17.51
N LYS A 43 -8.56 12.12 -18.57
CA LYS A 43 -9.11 12.06 -19.94
C LYS A 43 -10.21 11.02 -20.12
N LEU A 44 -10.28 10.01 -19.24
CA LEU A 44 -11.33 8.98 -19.24
C LEU A 44 -12.54 9.35 -18.36
N GLY A 45 -12.56 10.57 -17.80
CA GLY A 45 -13.64 11.04 -16.93
C GLY A 45 -13.56 10.53 -15.48
N GLN A 46 -12.56 9.73 -15.12
CA GLN A 46 -12.39 9.20 -13.78
C GLN A 46 -11.98 10.31 -12.79
N ILE A 47 -12.48 10.23 -11.57
CA ILE A 47 -12.28 11.25 -10.54
C ILE A 47 -11.02 10.95 -9.73
N GLY A 48 -10.20 11.96 -9.53
CA GLY A 48 -9.07 11.96 -8.61
C GLY A 48 -9.12 13.15 -7.64
N LEU A 49 -8.27 13.15 -6.64
CA LEU A 49 -8.07 14.28 -5.73
C LEU A 49 -6.69 14.87 -5.93
N LEU A 50 -6.65 16.11 -6.38
CA LEU A 50 -5.44 16.92 -6.44
C LEU A 50 -5.20 17.54 -5.06
N ALA A 51 -4.00 17.39 -4.52
CA ALA A 51 -3.59 18.04 -3.27
C ALA A 51 -2.97 19.41 -3.55
N LEU A 52 -3.39 20.41 -2.76
CA LEU A 52 -2.91 21.79 -2.84
C LEU A 52 -1.97 22.10 -1.67
N PHE A 53 -0.77 22.61 -1.99
CA PHE A 53 0.22 23.04 -1.03
C PHE A 53 0.78 24.40 -1.47
N ASN A 54 0.38 25.48 -0.81
CA ASN A 54 0.65 26.84 -1.30
C ASN A 54 0.23 26.91 -2.79
N ASP A 55 1.12 27.28 -3.68
CA ASP A 55 0.86 27.35 -5.13
C ASP A 55 1.15 26.05 -5.90
N VAL A 56 1.48 24.96 -5.19
CA VAL A 56 1.86 23.69 -5.83
C VAL A 56 0.68 22.73 -5.86
N ARG A 57 0.40 22.24 -7.07
CA ARG A 57 -0.64 21.24 -7.35
C ARG A 57 0.00 19.87 -7.52
N ILE A 58 -0.37 18.92 -6.66
CA ILE A 58 0.15 17.55 -6.72
C ILE A 58 -0.99 16.61 -7.11
N PHE A 59 -0.85 16.00 -8.28
CA PHE A 59 -1.84 15.07 -8.82
C PHE A 59 -1.73 13.69 -8.15
N PRO A 60 -2.85 12.98 -7.98
CA PRO A 60 -2.83 11.60 -7.51
C PRO A 60 -2.19 10.70 -8.57
N ALA A 61 -1.59 9.59 -8.11
CA ALA A 61 -1.05 8.58 -9.02
C ALA A 61 -2.15 7.72 -9.67
N TYR A 62 -3.31 7.60 -9.02
CA TYR A 62 -4.44 6.80 -9.47
C TYR A 62 -5.75 7.57 -9.33
N TYR A 63 -6.78 7.13 -10.09
CA TYR A 63 -8.11 7.73 -10.12
C TYR A 63 -9.18 6.72 -9.67
N ILE A 64 -10.31 7.21 -9.16
CA ILE A 64 -11.44 6.37 -8.74
C ILE A 64 -12.00 5.63 -9.96
N GLY A 65 -12.18 4.31 -9.82
CA GLY A 65 -12.59 3.41 -10.90
C GLY A 65 -11.44 2.89 -11.76
N GLU A 66 -10.20 3.35 -11.53
CA GLU A 66 -9.03 2.84 -12.25
C GLU A 66 -8.70 1.43 -11.81
N GLU A 67 -8.42 0.56 -12.79
CA GLU A 67 -7.91 -0.79 -12.57
C GLU A 67 -6.39 -0.80 -12.62
N VAL A 68 -5.77 -1.36 -11.58
CA VAL A 68 -4.32 -1.38 -11.42
C VAL A 68 -3.86 -2.82 -11.22
N ALA A 69 -2.96 -3.28 -12.09
CA ALA A 69 -2.38 -4.62 -11.99
C ALA A 69 -1.54 -4.78 -10.72
N ILE A 70 -1.68 -5.91 -10.04
CA ILE A 70 -0.85 -6.30 -8.91
C ILE A 70 0.45 -6.90 -9.45
N SER A 71 1.54 -6.14 -9.37
CA SER A 71 2.85 -6.62 -9.82
C SER A 71 3.32 -7.81 -9.00
N GLN A 72 3.49 -8.96 -9.67
CA GLN A 72 4.08 -10.18 -9.14
C GLN A 72 5.20 -10.61 -10.08
N SER A 73 6.23 -11.32 -9.57
CA SER A 73 7.25 -11.87 -10.49
C SER A 73 6.62 -12.94 -11.38
N TYR A 74 7.10 -13.08 -12.61
CA TYR A 74 6.57 -14.12 -13.48
C TYR A 74 6.76 -15.51 -12.87
N ARG A 75 7.81 -15.74 -12.10
CA ARG A 75 8.00 -16.98 -11.35
C ARG A 75 6.85 -17.27 -10.37
N ASP A 76 6.31 -16.24 -9.74
CA ASP A 76 5.25 -16.41 -8.71
C ASP A 76 3.86 -16.66 -9.34
N ILE A 77 3.71 -16.38 -10.65
CA ILE A 77 2.46 -16.58 -11.39
C ILE A 77 2.52 -17.71 -12.44
N LEU A 78 3.68 -18.35 -12.59
CA LEU A 78 3.90 -19.37 -13.64
C LEU A 78 2.86 -20.50 -13.64
N GLU A 79 2.50 -21.00 -12.46
CA GLU A 79 1.55 -22.10 -12.32
C GLU A 79 0.14 -21.73 -12.81
N LYS A 80 -0.16 -20.43 -12.86
CA LYS A 80 -1.45 -19.89 -13.29
C LYS A 80 -1.43 -19.33 -14.72
N SER A 81 -0.29 -19.38 -15.42
CA SER A 81 -0.12 -18.78 -16.75
C SER A 81 -0.03 -19.85 -17.84
N PRO A 82 -0.85 -19.77 -18.91
CA PRO A 82 -0.73 -20.63 -20.07
C PRO A 82 0.58 -20.40 -20.86
N LYS A 83 1.27 -19.29 -20.61
CA LYS A 83 2.54 -18.89 -21.27
C LYS A 83 3.77 -19.12 -20.39
N ALA A 84 3.72 -20.09 -19.48
CA ALA A 84 4.76 -20.31 -18.47
C ALA A 84 6.19 -20.38 -19.04
N ASN A 85 6.39 -21.03 -20.20
CA ASN A 85 7.72 -21.17 -20.79
C ASN A 85 8.25 -19.85 -21.37
N GLU A 86 7.40 -19.06 -22.01
CA GLU A 86 7.77 -17.74 -22.55
C GLU A 86 8.17 -16.76 -21.45
N LEU A 87 7.49 -16.83 -20.30
CA LEU A 87 7.73 -15.93 -19.17
C LEU A 87 9.11 -16.14 -18.51
N LYS A 88 9.71 -17.33 -18.63
CA LYS A 88 11.02 -17.65 -18.03
C LYS A 88 12.15 -16.81 -18.61
N GLU A 89 12.04 -16.43 -19.89
CA GLU A 89 13.05 -15.66 -20.61
C GLU A 89 12.90 -14.15 -20.43
N LEU A 90 11.81 -13.69 -19.80
CA LEU A 90 11.54 -12.27 -19.63
C LEU A 90 12.24 -11.67 -18.39
N PRO A 91 12.67 -10.39 -18.46
CA PRO A 91 13.30 -9.68 -17.32
C PRO A 91 12.48 -9.72 -16.03
N GLY A 92 11.15 -9.80 -16.11
CA GLY A 92 10.22 -9.91 -14.98
C GLY A 92 10.20 -11.25 -14.26
N TYR A 93 10.98 -12.27 -14.71
CA TYR A 93 10.93 -13.61 -14.14
C TYR A 93 11.24 -13.66 -12.63
N ARG A 94 12.27 -12.96 -12.17
CA ARG A 94 12.67 -12.89 -10.76
C ARG A 94 12.42 -11.54 -10.11
N ASN A 95 12.14 -10.52 -10.91
CA ASN A 95 12.01 -9.14 -10.42
C ASN A 95 10.74 -8.49 -10.94
N LYS A 96 9.78 -8.30 -10.04
CA LYS A 96 8.48 -7.71 -10.35
C LYS A 96 8.51 -6.24 -10.82
N MET A 97 9.66 -5.57 -10.83
CA MET A 97 9.80 -4.23 -11.39
C MET A 97 9.71 -4.19 -12.92
N PHE A 98 9.97 -5.33 -13.59
CA PHE A 98 10.01 -5.42 -15.05
C PHE A 98 8.82 -6.20 -15.63
N VAL A 99 7.78 -6.44 -14.83
CA VAL A 99 6.60 -7.16 -15.29
C VAL A 99 5.67 -6.26 -16.09
N ARG A 100 5.01 -6.84 -17.08
CA ARG A 100 3.96 -6.18 -17.87
C ARG A 100 2.62 -6.32 -17.17
N ALA A 101 1.86 -5.24 -17.13
CA ALA A 101 0.55 -5.19 -16.45
C ALA A 101 -0.48 -6.14 -17.09
N ASP A 102 -0.45 -6.26 -18.42
CA ASP A 102 -1.35 -7.13 -19.21
C ASP A 102 -1.11 -8.63 -19.01
N LEU A 103 -0.01 -9.01 -18.36
CA LEU A 103 0.30 -10.39 -18.02
C LEU A 103 0.02 -10.74 -16.55
N MET A 104 -0.41 -9.76 -15.75
CA MET A 104 -0.72 -10.00 -14.35
C MET A 104 -2.11 -10.58 -14.16
N PRO A 105 -2.24 -11.66 -13.37
CA PRO A 105 -3.53 -12.35 -13.18
C PRO A 105 -4.47 -11.61 -12.24
N HIS A 106 -3.97 -10.69 -11.43
CA HIS A 106 -4.75 -10.03 -10.39
C HIS A 106 -4.68 -8.51 -10.51
N HIS A 107 -5.83 -7.86 -10.33
CA HIS A 107 -5.99 -6.42 -10.38
C HIS A 107 -6.68 -5.90 -9.13
N ILE A 108 -6.48 -4.64 -8.82
CA ILE A 108 -7.29 -3.90 -7.86
C ILE A 108 -8.03 -2.79 -8.59
N ARG A 109 -9.23 -2.46 -8.10
CA ARG A 109 -9.97 -1.27 -8.53
C ARG A 109 -9.92 -0.23 -7.43
N ILE A 110 -9.53 0.99 -7.76
CA ILE A 110 -9.53 2.12 -6.82
C ILE A 110 -10.96 2.55 -6.56
N THR A 111 -11.38 2.53 -5.30
CA THR A 111 -12.76 2.85 -4.88
C THR A 111 -12.88 4.22 -4.26
N ASP A 112 -11.83 4.70 -3.57
CA ASP A 112 -11.81 6.04 -2.97
C ASP A 112 -10.39 6.59 -2.86
N ILE A 113 -10.28 7.92 -2.78
CA ILE A 113 -9.03 8.64 -2.61
C ILE A 113 -9.25 9.77 -1.60
N ARG A 114 -8.35 9.89 -0.61
CA ARG A 114 -8.33 11.03 0.32
C ARG A 114 -6.88 11.47 0.61
N VAL A 115 -6.76 12.66 1.16
CA VAL A 115 -5.48 13.22 1.63
C VAL A 115 -5.56 13.44 3.13
N GLU A 116 -4.58 12.93 3.86
CA GLU A 116 -4.49 13.09 5.31
C GLU A 116 -3.03 13.17 5.77
N ARG A 117 -2.79 13.52 7.02
CA ARG A 117 -1.48 13.33 7.66
C ARG A 117 -1.23 11.85 7.90
N LEU A 118 0.02 11.41 7.77
CA LEU A 118 0.38 10.01 7.95
C LEU A 118 -0.04 9.46 9.33
N GLN A 119 0.09 10.27 10.39
CA GLN A 119 -0.26 9.88 11.75
C GLN A 119 -1.77 9.99 12.08
N ASP A 120 -2.58 10.57 11.20
CA ASP A 120 -4.04 10.62 11.37
C ASP A 120 -4.71 9.26 11.07
N ILE A 121 -3.93 8.28 10.64
CA ILE A 121 -4.41 6.91 10.39
C ILE A 121 -5.16 6.36 11.62
N SER A 122 -6.36 5.82 11.39
CA SER A 122 -7.14 5.12 12.43
C SER A 122 -6.63 3.70 12.67
N ASP A 123 -6.97 3.12 13.82
CA ASP A 123 -6.67 1.70 14.12
C ASP A 123 -7.30 0.76 13.09
N LYS A 124 -8.52 1.07 12.62
CA LYS A 124 -9.19 0.32 11.56
C LYS A 124 -8.38 0.38 10.25
N ASP A 125 -7.90 1.55 9.89
CA ASP A 125 -7.11 1.72 8.66
C ASP A 125 -5.73 1.06 8.76
N CYS A 126 -5.13 0.99 9.94
CA CYS A 126 -3.91 0.21 10.13
C CYS A 126 -4.13 -1.27 9.77
N LEU A 127 -5.27 -1.84 10.16
CA LEU A 127 -5.62 -3.21 9.77
C LEU A 127 -5.87 -3.31 8.25
N ALA A 128 -6.56 -2.33 7.67
CA ALA A 128 -6.78 -2.25 6.23
C ALA A 128 -5.50 -2.02 5.42
N GLU A 129 -4.44 -1.48 6.02
CA GLU A 129 -3.08 -1.40 5.46
C GLU A 129 -2.33 -2.73 5.52
N GLY A 130 -2.88 -3.74 6.21
CA GLY A 130 -2.33 -5.08 6.25
C GLY A 130 -1.67 -5.47 7.57
N ILE A 131 -1.82 -4.68 8.62
CA ILE A 131 -1.38 -5.06 9.97
C ILE A 131 -2.17 -6.28 10.45
N TYR A 132 -1.47 -7.25 11.00
CA TYR A 132 -2.08 -8.43 11.63
C TYR A 132 -2.55 -8.12 13.04
N ARG A 133 -3.72 -8.65 13.39
CA ARG A 133 -4.24 -8.69 14.76
C ARG A 133 -4.10 -10.11 15.28
N LEU A 134 -3.39 -10.28 16.38
CA LEU A 134 -3.03 -11.57 16.96
C LEU A 134 -3.58 -11.66 18.38
N LYS A 135 -4.26 -12.76 18.70
CA LYS A 135 -4.71 -12.99 20.07
C LYS A 135 -3.52 -13.39 20.96
N ASN A 136 -3.33 -12.69 22.05
CA ASN A 136 -2.35 -13.05 23.05
C ASN A 136 -3.01 -13.99 24.07
N ILE A 137 -2.65 -15.28 24.01
CA ILE A 137 -3.26 -16.31 24.86
C ILE A 137 -2.95 -16.07 26.34
N ALA A 138 -1.74 -15.60 26.66
CA ALA A 138 -1.31 -15.40 28.04
C ALA A 138 -2.07 -14.29 28.76
N THR A 139 -2.43 -13.20 28.06
CA THR A 139 -3.10 -12.04 28.64
C THR A 139 -4.57 -11.90 28.23
N ASN A 140 -5.06 -12.83 27.40
CA ASN A 140 -6.36 -12.75 26.72
C ASN A 140 -6.61 -11.43 25.96
N GLY A 141 -5.54 -10.66 25.70
CA GLY A 141 -5.56 -9.39 24.97
C GLY A 141 -5.19 -9.55 23.49
N TRP A 142 -4.87 -8.43 22.86
CA TRP A 142 -4.46 -8.39 21.47
C TRP A 142 -3.04 -7.86 21.33
N LYS A 143 -2.33 -8.41 20.34
CA LYS A 143 -1.06 -7.90 19.83
C LYS A 143 -1.19 -7.65 18.34
N TYR A 144 -0.31 -6.80 17.81
CA TYR A 144 -0.34 -6.40 16.41
C TYR A 144 1.04 -6.59 15.79
N SER A 145 1.09 -6.95 14.51
CA SER A 145 2.35 -7.13 13.80
C SER A 145 2.18 -6.78 12.33
N TYR A 146 3.23 -6.29 11.72
CA TYR A 146 3.32 -6.16 10.26
C TYR A 146 3.83 -7.44 9.58
N ARG A 147 4.22 -8.46 10.35
CA ARG A 147 4.66 -9.78 9.85
C ARG A 147 3.59 -10.84 10.07
N SER A 148 3.53 -11.78 9.14
CA SER A 148 2.70 -12.96 9.29
C SER A 148 3.22 -13.85 10.42
N ILE A 149 2.32 -14.40 11.24
CA ILE A 149 2.64 -15.42 12.26
C ILE A 149 3.23 -16.71 11.66
N TRP A 150 2.96 -16.95 10.40
CA TRP A 150 3.39 -18.16 9.69
C TRP A 150 4.78 -18.03 9.03
N ARG A 151 5.40 -16.86 9.11
CA ARG A 151 6.73 -16.58 8.58
C ARG A 151 7.46 -15.65 9.53
N ASP A 152 8.46 -16.18 10.24
CA ASP A 152 9.49 -15.43 10.98
C ASP A 152 8.97 -14.33 11.93
N LEU A 153 7.91 -14.62 12.70
CA LEU A 153 7.42 -13.68 13.72
C LEU A 153 8.45 -13.58 14.86
N ASP A 154 9.14 -12.46 14.93
CA ASP A 154 9.98 -12.11 16.06
C ASP A 154 9.12 -11.42 17.15
N ILE A 155 9.38 -11.73 18.43
CA ILE A 155 8.70 -11.06 19.56
C ILE A 155 8.90 -9.54 19.51
N ARG A 156 10.01 -9.08 18.94
CA ARG A 156 10.32 -7.66 18.72
C ARG A 156 9.40 -6.97 17.69
N ASP A 157 8.71 -7.75 16.87
CA ASP A 157 7.75 -7.27 15.88
C ASP A 157 6.30 -7.34 16.40
N LEU A 158 6.12 -7.55 17.72
CA LEU A 158 4.82 -7.52 18.40
C LEU A 158 4.58 -6.18 19.10
N PHE A 159 3.50 -5.53 18.72
CA PHE A 159 3.11 -4.21 19.20
C PHE A 159 1.81 -4.27 20.00
N THR A 160 1.61 -3.28 20.86
CA THR A 160 0.42 -3.17 21.71
C THR A 160 -0.76 -2.50 20.99
N THR A 161 -0.50 -1.70 19.96
CA THR A 161 -1.53 -1.01 19.16
C THR A 161 -1.33 -1.23 17.67
N PRO A 162 -2.41 -1.17 16.85
CA PRO A 162 -2.29 -1.22 15.39
C PRO A 162 -1.40 -0.10 14.85
N LYS A 163 -1.55 1.10 15.41
CA LYS A 163 -0.80 2.30 15.00
C LYS A 163 0.70 2.15 15.24
N SER A 164 1.14 1.59 16.36
CA SER A 164 2.57 1.35 16.61
C SER A 164 3.16 0.28 15.66
N ALA A 165 2.38 -0.75 15.32
CA ALA A 165 2.79 -1.74 14.32
C ALA A 165 2.89 -1.12 12.92
N TYR A 166 1.96 -0.23 12.56
CA TYR A 166 1.97 0.48 11.28
C TYR A 166 3.14 1.48 11.19
N ALA A 167 3.43 2.21 12.28
CA ALA A 167 4.58 3.12 12.36
C ALA A 167 5.89 2.38 12.08
N ALA A 168 6.08 1.21 12.68
CA ALA A 168 7.25 0.38 12.42
C ALA A 168 7.29 -0.14 10.97
N LEU A 169 6.15 -0.49 10.38
CA LEU A 169 6.06 -0.92 8.99
C LEU A 169 6.44 0.20 8.02
N ILE A 170 5.88 1.40 8.21
CA ILE A 170 6.11 2.52 7.28
C ILE A 170 7.58 2.95 7.28
N ASP A 171 8.22 2.98 8.44
CA ASP A 171 9.66 3.28 8.56
C ASP A 171 10.53 2.22 7.87
N LYS A 172 10.11 0.96 7.88
CA LYS A 172 10.82 -0.12 7.16
C LYS A 172 10.61 -0.07 5.64
N VAL A 173 9.47 0.40 5.18
CA VAL A 173 9.10 0.43 3.75
C VAL A 173 9.57 1.73 3.07
N CYS A 174 9.42 2.86 3.75
CA CYS A 174 9.68 4.20 3.20
C CYS A 174 10.96 4.86 3.72
N GLY A 175 11.60 4.26 4.73
CA GLY A 175 12.81 4.77 5.37
C GLY A 175 12.57 5.20 6.82
N LYS A 176 13.60 5.04 7.64
CA LYS A 176 13.56 5.43 9.07
C LYS A 176 13.25 6.92 9.23
N GLY A 177 12.37 7.24 10.17
CA GLY A 177 11.93 8.61 10.45
C GLY A 177 10.74 9.09 9.59
N THR A 178 10.26 8.25 8.65
CA THR A 178 9.07 8.58 7.85
C THR A 178 7.83 8.80 8.72
N TRP A 179 7.66 7.96 9.74
CA TRP A 179 6.56 8.10 10.68
C TRP A 179 6.61 9.44 11.43
N ASP A 180 7.79 9.78 11.98
CA ASP A 180 7.97 10.98 12.80
C ASP A 180 7.85 12.26 11.96
N ALA A 181 8.22 12.22 10.69
CA ALA A 181 8.04 13.32 9.76
C ALA A 181 6.56 13.68 9.54
N ASN A 182 5.64 12.78 9.81
CA ASN A 182 4.19 12.99 9.75
C ASN A 182 3.74 13.76 8.50
N THR A 183 4.29 13.41 7.35
CA THR A 183 4.00 14.07 6.07
C THR A 183 2.57 13.76 5.59
N TYR A 184 2.09 14.56 4.63
CA TYR A 184 0.83 14.26 3.95
C TYR A 184 0.96 13.06 3.01
N VAL A 185 -0.12 12.29 2.92
CA VAL A 185 -0.22 11.10 2.09
C VAL A 185 -1.52 11.12 1.26
N PHE A 186 -1.45 10.57 0.05
CA PHE A 186 -2.64 10.07 -0.62
C PHE A 186 -2.98 8.71 -0.03
N VAL A 187 -4.19 8.55 0.44
CA VAL A 187 -4.78 7.26 0.82
C VAL A 187 -5.64 6.78 -0.32
N TYR A 188 -5.33 5.61 -0.85
CA TYR A 188 -6.13 4.93 -1.86
C TYR A 188 -6.83 3.76 -1.20
N GLU A 189 -8.16 3.75 -1.25
CA GLU A 189 -8.96 2.57 -0.96
C GLU A 189 -9.15 1.76 -2.24
N PHE A 190 -9.16 0.46 -2.11
CA PHE A 190 -9.30 -0.42 -3.27
C PHE A 190 -9.93 -1.75 -2.89
N GLU A 191 -10.49 -2.40 -3.88
CA GLU A 191 -10.95 -3.79 -3.82
C GLU A 191 -10.19 -4.66 -4.82
N LEU A 192 -10.06 -5.95 -4.52
CA LEU A 192 -9.51 -6.93 -5.45
C LEU A 192 -10.56 -7.18 -6.53
N ASN A 193 -10.15 -7.00 -7.79
CA ASN A 193 -10.99 -7.15 -8.98
C ASN A 193 -10.39 -8.27 -9.84
N ASP A 194 -10.82 -9.52 -9.57
CA ASP A 194 -10.42 -10.74 -10.29
C ASP A 194 -11.53 -11.21 -11.23
#